data_533e4b93a2d333527c89e7c5686e8df4
#
_entry.id   533e4b93a2d333527c89e7c5686e8df4
#
_cell.length_a   1.000
_cell.length_b   1.000
_cell.length_c   1.000
_cell.angle_alpha   90.00
_cell.angle_beta   90.00
_cell.angle_gamma   90.00
#
_symmetry.space_group_name_H-M   'P 1'
#
loop_
_entity.id
_entity.type
_entity.pdbx_description
1 polymer ?
#
loop_
_entity_poly.entity_id
_entity_poly.type
_entity_poly.pdbx_seq_one_letter_code
_entity_poly.pdbx_strand_id
1 'polypeptide(L)'
;MHQENVAVNIATDRSSNTLSALYQNDRQHYKKQNSTKYMVNFRNRTHVFKWLDFNFNGAYTYTKNDNSGYGLPGLSPYEMLVDENGDYIPYSYGVNLNYVKRQVPEGKFPYEDWSWNPLQEMNNRELTSTSANARVQAGLTFKLWKGLTFDSRIQYEMIESDTHNYYNENT
;
A
#
# COMPACT_ATOMS: atom_id res chain seq x y z
N MET A 1 11.40 4.61 -7.61
CA MET A 1 10.19 5.43 -7.39
C MET A 1 9.89 6.21 -8.68
N HIS A 2 8.66 6.14 -9.17
CA HIS A 2 8.15 6.92 -10.29
C HIS A 2 6.91 7.67 -9.80
N GLN A 3 6.83 8.98 -10.08
CA GLN A 3 5.73 9.82 -9.62
C GLN A 3 5.36 10.82 -10.69
N GLU A 4 4.07 10.93 -10.96
CA GLU A 4 3.49 11.91 -11.85
C GLU A 4 2.40 12.68 -11.11
N ASN A 5 2.41 14.01 -11.27
CA ASN A 5 1.42 14.88 -10.66
C ASN A 5 0.95 15.91 -11.69
N VAL A 6 -0.36 16.01 -11.83
CA VAL A 6 -1.02 17.00 -12.69
C VAL A 6 -1.95 17.83 -11.82
N ALA A 7 -1.90 19.14 -11.98
CA ALA A 7 -2.80 20.06 -11.30
C ALA A 7 -3.35 21.09 -12.26
N VAL A 8 -4.65 21.33 -12.17
CA VAL A 8 -5.38 22.35 -12.94
C VAL A 8 -6.00 23.33 -11.96
N ASN A 9 -5.72 24.60 -12.16
CA ASN A 9 -6.27 25.70 -11.37
C ASN A 9 -7.12 26.59 -12.25
N ILE A 10 -8.36 26.80 -11.87
CA ILE A 10 -9.29 27.70 -12.54
C ILE A 10 -9.78 28.72 -11.52
N ALA A 11 -9.48 29.97 -11.74
CA ALA A 11 -9.90 31.07 -10.88
C ALA A 11 -10.75 32.09 -11.64
N THR A 12 -11.76 32.59 -10.97
CA THR A 12 -12.59 33.72 -11.38
C THR A 12 -12.61 34.75 -10.25
N ASP A 13 -13.23 35.90 -10.45
CA ASP A 13 -13.32 36.93 -9.41
C ASP A 13 -14.00 36.45 -8.12
N ARG A 14 -14.82 35.40 -8.21
CA ARG A 14 -15.61 34.86 -7.08
C ARG A 14 -15.30 33.46 -6.68
N SER A 15 -14.58 32.67 -7.49
CA SER A 15 -14.31 31.29 -7.18
C SER A 15 -12.91 30.88 -7.61
N SER A 16 -12.32 29.99 -6.84
CA SER A 16 -11.06 29.34 -7.14
C SER A 16 -11.25 27.83 -7.01
N ASN A 17 -10.91 27.10 -8.07
CA ASN A 17 -11.03 25.66 -8.15
C ASN A 17 -9.66 25.07 -8.46
N THR A 18 -9.28 24.08 -7.70
CA THR A 18 -8.05 23.30 -7.93
C THR A 18 -8.41 21.84 -8.02
N LEU A 19 -8.05 21.21 -9.12
CA LEU A 19 -8.09 19.75 -9.28
C LEU A 19 -6.67 19.26 -9.42
N SER A 20 -6.27 18.28 -8.61
CA SER A 20 -4.96 17.63 -8.75
C SER A 20 -5.11 16.12 -8.75
N ALA A 21 -4.31 15.46 -9.57
CA ALA A 21 -4.20 14.01 -9.64
C ALA A 21 -2.74 13.60 -9.51
N LEU A 22 -2.48 12.60 -8.68
CA LEU A 22 -1.16 12.06 -8.45
C LEU A 22 -1.20 10.55 -8.71
N TYR A 23 -0.22 10.09 -9.48
CA TYR A 23 0.14 8.68 -9.61
C TYR A 23 1.55 8.49 -9.07
N GLN A 24 1.72 7.47 -8.24
CA GLN A 24 3.02 7.09 -7.69
C GLN A 24 3.16 5.57 -7.75
N ASN A 25 4.29 5.12 -8.27
CA ASN A 25 4.69 3.72 -8.22
C ASN A 25 6.09 3.62 -7.60
N ASP A 26 6.19 2.82 -6.57
CA ASP A 26 7.42 2.61 -5.81
C ASP A 26 7.75 1.11 -5.79
N ARG A 27 8.83 0.75 -6.49
CA ARG A 27 9.38 -0.60 -6.49
C ARG A 27 10.48 -0.67 -5.45
N GLN A 28 10.31 -1.55 -4.50
CA GLN A 28 11.29 -1.76 -3.44
C GLN A 28 12.40 -2.73 -3.88
N HIS A 29 13.38 -2.93 -3.01
CA HIS A 29 14.57 -3.71 -3.30
C HIS A 29 14.31 -5.22 -3.43
N TYR A 30 13.25 -5.71 -2.78
CA TYR A 30 12.89 -7.12 -2.83
C TYR A 30 11.93 -7.42 -3.97
N LYS A 31 12.12 -8.61 -4.57
CA LYS A 31 11.24 -9.13 -5.61
C LYS A 31 9.79 -9.18 -5.10
N LYS A 32 8.82 -8.87 -5.95
CA LYS A 32 7.39 -8.78 -5.63
C LYS A 32 6.98 -7.63 -4.67
N GLN A 33 7.87 -6.74 -4.25
CA GLN A 33 7.50 -5.60 -3.43
C GLN A 33 7.26 -4.37 -4.30
N ASN A 34 5.98 -4.00 -4.41
CA ASN A 34 5.54 -2.85 -5.18
C ASN A 34 4.46 -2.09 -4.41
N SER A 35 4.53 -0.77 -4.43
CA SER A 35 3.48 0.10 -3.90
C SER A 35 2.99 1.03 -4.97
N THR A 36 1.69 1.02 -5.23
CA THR A 36 1.04 1.90 -6.20
C THR A 36 0.02 2.76 -5.48
N LYS A 37 0.10 4.07 -5.71
CA LYS A 37 -0.80 5.05 -5.09
C LYS A 37 -1.41 5.96 -6.15
N TYR A 38 -2.71 6.11 -6.07
CA TYR A 38 -3.48 7.09 -6.81
C TYR A 38 -4.10 8.07 -5.83
N MET A 39 -4.02 9.36 -6.13
CA MET A 39 -4.67 10.38 -5.33
C MET A 39 -5.32 11.41 -6.24
N VAL A 40 -6.55 11.75 -5.94
CA VAL A 40 -7.29 12.85 -6.59
C VAL A 40 -7.77 13.79 -5.51
N ASN A 41 -7.46 15.07 -5.68
CA ASN A 41 -7.93 16.11 -4.78
C ASN A 41 -8.66 17.18 -5.57
N PHE A 42 -9.80 17.57 -5.06
CA PHE A 42 -10.56 18.72 -5.56
C PHE A 42 -10.76 19.73 -4.43
N ARG A 43 -10.46 20.98 -4.71
CA ARG A 43 -10.65 22.08 -3.77
C ARG A 43 -11.40 23.20 -4.48
N ASN A 44 -12.47 23.62 -3.87
CA ASN A 44 -13.24 24.79 -4.28
C ASN A 44 -13.28 25.81 -3.15
N ARG A 45 -13.11 27.07 -3.49
CA ARG A 45 -13.40 28.22 -2.63
C ARG A 45 -14.23 29.20 -3.42
N THR A 46 -15.41 29.55 -2.94
CA THR A 46 -16.36 30.43 -3.61
C THR A 46 -16.84 31.51 -2.66
N HIS A 47 -16.74 32.76 -3.10
CA HIS A 47 -17.38 33.90 -2.46
C HIS A 47 -18.83 33.98 -2.94
N VAL A 48 -19.75 33.36 -2.22
CA VAL A 48 -21.17 33.29 -2.60
C VAL A 48 -21.81 34.68 -2.49
N PHE A 49 -21.59 35.34 -1.35
CA PHE A 49 -22.02 36.70 -1.06
C PHE A 49 -20.90 37.48 -0.38
N LYS A 50 -21.03 38.81 -0.25
CA LYS A 50 -20.02 39.61 0.46
C LYS A 50 -19.82 39.18 1.91
N TRP A 51 -20.83 38.53 2.51
CA TRP A 51 -20.85 38.06 3.88
C TRP A 51 -20.72 36.54 4.02
N LEU A 52 -20.68 35.75 2.89
CA LEU A 52 -20.67 34.29 2.92
C LEU A 52 -19.63 33.73 1.96
N ASP A 53 -18.67 33.00 2.49
CA ASP A 53 -17.73 32.18 1.76
C ASP A 53 -18.08 30.70 1.91
N PHE A 54 -18.05 29.95 0.81
CA PHE A 54 -18.20 28.50 0.77
C PHE A 54 -16.86 27.86 0.41
N ASN A 55 -16.47 26.83 1.13
CA ASN A 55 -15.30 26.03 0.89
C ASN A 55 -15.69 24.56 0.75
N PHE A 56 -15.19 23.92 -0.28
CA PHE A 56 -15.39 22.48 -0.48
C PHE A 56 -14.04 21.81 -0.78
N ASN A 57 -13.76 20.71 -0.09
CA ASN A 57 -12.59 19.88 -0.34
C ASN A 57 -13.04 18.41 -0.46
N GLY A 58 -12.67 17.78 -1.56
CA GLY A 58 -12.81 16.36 -1.78
C GLY A 58 -11.43 15.74 -1.98
N ALA A 59 -11.15 14.61 -1.35
CA ALA A 59 -9.92 13.87 -1.53
C ALA A 59 -10.24 12.37 -1.63
N TYR A 60 -9.65 11.72 -2.61
CA TYR A 60 -9.67 10.27 -2.75
C TYR A 60 -8.26 9.76 -2.90
N THR A 61 -7.91 8.78 -2.08
CA THR A 61 -6.61 8.11 -2.14
C THR A 61 -6.83 6.62 -2.20
N TYR A 62 -6.24 5.97 -3.19
CA TYR A 62 -6.17 4.52 -3.31
C TYR A 62 -4.72 4.09 -3.28
N THR A 63 -4.41 3.13 -2.41
CA THR A 63 -3.07 2.56 -2.28
C THR A 63 -3.16 1.05 -2.38
N LYS A 64 -2.33 0.46 -3.23
CA LYS A 64 -2.14 -0.98 -3.35
C LYS A 64 -0.70 -1.32 -3.05
N ASN A 65 -0.49 -2.21 -2.09
CA ASN A 65 0.82 -2.74 -1.72
C ASN A 65 0.83 -4.24 -2.00
N ASP A 66 1.73 -4.64 -2.88
CA ASP A 66 1.99 -6.05 -3.17
C ASP A 66 3.33 -6.43 -2.54
N ASN A 67 3.37 -7.56 -1.86
CA ASN A 67 4.60 -8.15 -1.33
C ASN A 67 4.43 -9.67 -1.17
N SER A 68 5.48 -10.37 -0.79
CA SER A 68 5.42 -11.81 -0.57
C SER A 68 4.81 -12.21 0.79
N GLY A 69 4.60 -11.24 1.69
CA GLY A 69 4.22 -11.54 3.08
C GLY A 69 5.27 -12.33 3.86
N TYR A 70 6.47 -12.51 3.29
CA TYR A 70 7.56 -13.28 3.85
C TYR A 70 8.84 -12.45 3.90
N GLY A 71 9.42 -12.33 5.08
CA GLY A 71 10.72 -11.67 5.26
C GLY A 71 11.86 -12.67 5.09
N LEU A 72 12.90 -12.29 4.35
CA LEU A 72 14.10 -13.11 4.31
C LEU A 72 14.73 -13.13 5.72
N PRO A 73 15.04 -14.31 6.28
CA PRO A 73 15.87 -14.42 7.48
C PRO A 73 17.23 -13.78 7.19
N GLY A 74 17.96 -13.42 8.23
CA GLY A 74 19.33 -12.87 8.12
C GLY A 74 20.28 -13.87 7.47
N LEU A 75 20.27 -13.94 6.14
CA LEU A 75 21.11 -14.82 5.34
C LEU A 75 22.53 -14.28 5.27
N SER A 76 23.50 -15.16 5.29
CA SER A 76 24.87 -14.82 4.98
C SER A 76 24.96 -14.39 3.48
N PRO A 77 25.70 -13.32 3.13
CA PRO A 77 25.91 -12.92 1.74
C PRO A 77 26.55 -14.00 0.86
N TYR A 78 27.18 -15.00 1.48
CA TYR A 78 27.86 -16.12 0.80
C TYR A 78 26.98 -17.37 0.67
N GLU A 79 25.74 -17.31 1.14
CA GLU A 79 24.83 -18.45 1.14
C GLU A 79 24.10 -18.53 -0.20
N MET A 80 24.24 -19.68 -0.86
CA MET A 80 23.55 -19.93 -2.13
C MET A 80 22.18 -20.52 -1.87
N LEU A 81 21.14 -19.89 -2.41
CA LEU A 81 19.74 -20.35 -2.30
C LEU A 81 19.27 -21.09 -3.55
N VAL A 82 20.02 -20.98 -4.64
CA VAL A 82 19.79 -21.69 -5.90
C VAL A 82 21.11 -22.23 -6.41
N ASP A 83 21.06 -23.37 -7.08
CA ASP A 83 22.23 -23.98 -7.72
C ASP A 83 22.50 -23.37 -9.12
N GLU A 84 23.49 -23.92 -9.83
CA GLU A 84 23.88 -23.47 -11.17
C GLU A 84 22.78 -23.68 -12.23
N ASN A 85 21.84 -24.60 -11.99
CA ASN A 85 20.72 -24.90 -12.87
C ASN A 85 19.49 -24.02 -12.56
N GLY A 86 19.51 -23.32 -11.43
CA GLY A 86 18.41 -22.51 -10.93
C GLY A 86 17.44 -23.24 -9.98
N ASP A 87 17.78 -24.46 -9.57
CA ASP A 87 17.01 -25.25 -8.63
C ASP A 87 17.24 -24.77 -7.20
N TYR A 88 16.20 -24.85 -6.36
CA TYR A 88 16.26 -24.39 -4.99
C TYR A 88 17.11 -25.32 -4.12
N ILE A 89 18.10 -24.75 -3.45
CA ILE A 89 18.93 -25.47 -2.48
C ILE A 89 18.22 -25.52 -1.15
N PRO A 90 18.02 -26.72 -0.52
CA PRO A 90 17.45 -26.83 0.82
C PRO A 90 18.26 -26.03 1.84
N TYR A 91 17.56 -25.09 2.51
CA TYR A 91 18.17 -24.25 3.54
C TYR A 91 17.78 -24.77 4.92
N SER A 92 18.75 -25.03 5.78
CA SER A 92 18.53 -25.53 7.13
C SER A 92 18.91 -24.47 8.17
N TYR A 93 17.98 -23.57 8.49
CA TYR A 93 18.19 -22.66 9.60
C TYR A 93 17.93 -23.35 10.95
N GLY A 94 19.01 -23.63 11.68
CA GLY A 94 18.91 -24.21 13.02
C GLY A 94 18.50 -25.69 13.07
N VAL A 95 18.28 -26.34 11.93
CA VAL A 95 17.87 -27.74 11.87
C VAL A 95 18.89 -28.56 11.07
N ASN A 96 19.37 -29.64 11.63
CA ASN A 96 20.20 -30.57 10.89
C ASN A 96 19.32 -31.54 10.08
N LEU A 97 19.17 -31.27 8.78
CA LEU A 97 18.34 -32.06 7.87
C LEU A 97 18.72 -33.56 7.85
N ASN A 98 20.00 -33.89 7.97
CA ASN A 98 20.44 -35.27 8.02
C ASN A 98 19.99 -35.98 9.31
N TYR A 99 19.93 -35.24 10.42
CA TYR A 99 19.39 -35.77 11.67
C TYR A 99 17.87 -36.02 11.56
N VAL A 100 17.14 -35.06 11.03
CA VAL A 100 15.69 -35.16 10.82
C VAL A 100 15.35 -36.34 9.91
N LYS A 101 16.02 -36.48 8.77
CA LYS A 101 15.82 -37.59 7.83
C LYS A 101 16.08 -38.98 8.45
N ARG A 102 16.97 -39.08 9.45
CA ARG A 102 17.21 -40.31 10.17
C ARG A 102 16.15 -40.62 11.23
N GLN A 103 15.57 -39.61 11.85
CA GLN A 103 14.63 -39.74 12.96
C GLN A 103 13.17 -39.86 12.53
N VAL A 104 12.83 -39.32 11.37
CA VAL A 104 11.48 -39.35 10.82
C VAL A 104 11.46 -40.31 9.63
N PRO A 105 10.83 -41.51 9.79
CA PRO A 105 10.72 -42.48 8.71
C PRO A 105 9.95 -41.88 7.52
N GLU A 106 10.44 -42.14 6.31
CA GLU A 106 9.74 -41.83 5.09
C GLU A 106 8.30 -42.35 5.11
N GLY A 107 7.35 -41.54 4.66
CA GLY A 107 5.92 -41.87 4.61
C GLY A 107 5.13 -41.67 5.91
N LYS A 108 5.76 -41.31 7.04
CA LYS A 108 5.05 -40.91 8.27
C LYS A 108 4.82 -39.42 8.42
N PHE A 109 5.38 -38.66 7.53
CA PHE A 109 5.22 -37.21 7.50
C PHE A 109 4.20 -36.81 6.40
N PRO A 110 3.28 -35.89 6.67
CA PRO A 110 2.24 -35.49 5.70
C PRO A 110 2.80 -34.73 4.49
N TYR A 111 4.04 -34.30 4.53
CA TYR A 111 4.73 -33.61 3.47
C TYR A 111 5.89 -34.48 2.95
N GLU A 112 6.17 -34.40 1.65
CA GLU A 112 7.18 -35.24 1.00
C GLU A 112 8.60 -34.99 1.52
N ASP A 113 8.91 -33.76 1.92
CA ASP A 113 10.24 -33.38 2.38
C ASP A 113 10.19 -32.30 3.47
N TRP A 114 11.23 -32.24 4.29
CA TRP A 114 11.55 -31.17 5.23
C TRP A 114 12.42 -30.08 4.56
N SER A 115 12.54 -30.10 3.27
CA SER A 115 13.32 -29.10 2.57
C SER A 115 12.55 -27.76 2.58
N TRP A 116 13.25 -26.72 2.95
CA TRP A 116 12.74 -25.39 2.99
C TRP A 116 13.72 -24.45 2.29
N ASN A 117 13.21 -23.52 1.51
CA ASN A 117 14.03 -22.52 0.86
C ASN A 117 13.34 -21.16 0.95
N PRO A 118 13.99 -20.14 1.56
CA PRO A 118 13.36 -18.82 1.76
C PRO A 118 12.99 -18.11 0.46
N LEU A 119 13.69 -18.36 -0.62
CA LEU A 119 13.38 -17.78 -1.93
C LEU A 119 12.14 -18.45 -2.56
N GLN A 120 12.01 -19.76 -2.38
CA GLN A 120 10.82 -20.53 -2.79
C GLN A 120 9.59 -20.05 -2.01
N GLU A 121 9.70 -19.88 -0.69
CA GLU A 121 8.64 -19.33 0.15
C GLU A 121 8.19 -17.94 -0.32
N MET A 122 9.14 -17.05 -0.62
CA MET A 122 8.82 -15.73 -1.17
C MET A 122 8.10 -15.80 -2.52
N ASN A 123 8.43 -16.79 -3.35
CA ASN A 123 7.81 -16.94 -4.67
C ASN A 123 6.40 -17.55 -4.58
N ASN A 124 6.17 -18.42 -3.59
CA ASN A 124 4.91 -19.12 -3.39
C ASN A 124 3.87 -18.34 -2.62
N ARG A 125 4.25 -17.21 -2.03
CA ARG A 125 3.34 -16.36 -1.25
C ARG A 125 3.07 -15.04 -1.95
N GLU A 126 1.84 -14.56 -1.78
CA GLU A 126 1.42 -13.23 -2.22
C GLU A 126 0.58 -12.58 -1.13
N LEU A 127 1.00 -11.41 -0.69
CA LEU A 127 0.27 -10.55 0.21
C LEU A 127 -0.06 -9.26 -0.53
N THR A 128 -1.33 -9.06 -0.84
CA THR A 128 -1.82 -7.82 -1.41
C THR A 128 -2.65 -7.08 -0.36
N SER A 129 -2.26 -5.86 -0.06
CA SER A 129 -3.02 -4.96 0.80
C SER A 129 -3.49 -3.76 0.01
N THR A 130 -4.78 -3.53 0.00
CA THR A 130 -5.41 -2.36 -0.63
C THR A 130 -6.03 -1.47 0.42
N SER A 131 -5.94 -0.17 0.22
CA SER A 131 -6.58 0.83 1.08
C SER A 131 -7.17 1.93 0.22
N ALA A 132 -8.45 2.21 0.41
CA ALA A 132 -9.17 3.31 -0.19
C ALA A 132 -9.62 4.28 0.91
N ASN A 133 -9.26 5.55 0.75
CA ASN A 133 -9.69 6.63 1.65
C ASN A 133 -10.40 7.70 0.84
N ALA A 134 -11.66 7.96 1.17
CA ALA A 134 -12.46 9.04 0.61
C ALA A 134 -12.80 10.03 1.71
N ARG A 135 -12.45 11.29 1.50
CA ARG A 135 -12.75 12.39 2.43
C ARG A 135 -13.42 13.54 1.72
N VAL A 136 -14.52 13.99 2.28
CA VAL A 136 -15.28 15.16 1.80
C VAL A 136 -15.46 16.13 2.95
N GLN A 137 -15.17 17.39 2.72
CA GLN A 137 -15.30 18.46 3.68
C GLN A 137 -16.01 19.65 3.03
N ALA A 138 -17.05 20.13 3.69
CA ALA A 138 -17.73 21.38 3.33
C ALA A 138 -17.63 22.37 4.49
N GLY A 139 -17.43 23.63 4.16
CA GLY A 139 -17.31 24.71 5.14
C GLY A 139 -18.01 25.97 4.69
N LEU A 140 -18.60 26.67 5.63
CA LEU A 140 -19.24 27.98 5.47
C LEU A 140 -18.57 28.98 6.41
N THR A 141 -18.14 30.10 5.89
CA THR A 141 -17.60 31.21 6.66
C THR A 141 -18.53 32.41 6.54
N PHE A 142 -19.14 32.80 7.63
CA PHE A 142 -20.02 33.95 7.73
C PHE A 142 -19.26 35.16 8.26
N LYS A 143 -19.25 36.26 7.54
CA LYS A 143 -18.71 37.57 7.96
C LYS A 143 -19.87 38.40 8.56
N LEU A 144 -20.07 38.26 9.86
CA LEU A 144 -21.26 38.83 10.53
C LEU A 144 -21.12 40.33 10.80
N TRP A 145 -19.90 40.78 11.21
CA TRP A 145 -19.63 42.18 11.57
C TRP A 145 -18.16 42.53 11.32
N LYS A 146 -17.79 43.80 11.45
CA LYS A 146 -16.37 44.19 11.38
C LYS A 146 -15.60 43.47 12.50
N GLY A 147 -14.75 42.52 12.10
CA GLY A 147 -13.95 41.71 13.02
C GLY A 147 -14.61 40.47 13.61
N LEU A 148 -15.88 40.17 13.29
CA LEU A 148 -16.56 38.94 13.74
C LEU A 148 -16.85 38.03 12.55
N THR A 149 -16.27 36.84 12.58
CA THR A 149 -16.53 35.77 11.61
C THR A 149 -17.00 34.52 12.34
N PHE A 150 -17.90 33.77 11.72
CA PHE A 150 -18.35 32.47 12.19
C PHE A 150 -18.02 31.41 11.13
N ASP A 151 -17.25 30.40 11.52
CA ASP A 151 -16.86 29.28 10.67
C ASP A 151 -17.58 28.00 11.08
N SER A 152 -18.24 27.36 10.13
CA SER A 152 -18.85 26.04 10.32
C SER A 152 -18.25 25.07 9.31
N ARG A 153 -17.85 23.90 9.76
CA ARG A 153 -17.27 22.85 8.91
C ARG A 153 -17.88 21.50 9.24
N ILE A 154 -18.16 20.74 8.19
CA ILE A 154 -18.57 19.36 8.28
C ILE A 154 -17.60 18.51 7.45
N GLN A 155 -17.18 17.39 7.99
CA GLN A 155 -16.32 16.45 7.31
C GLN A 155 -16.88 15.05 7.42
N TYR A 156 -16.84 14.33 6.32
CA TYR A 156 -17.09 12.90 6.25
C TYR A 156 -15.87 12.20 5.68
N GLU A 157 -15.47 11.13 6.32
CA GLU A 157 -14.34 10.32 5.89
C GLU A 157 -14.71 8.84 5.94
N MET A 158 -14.38 8.11 4.88
CA MET A 158 -14.57 6.69 4.76
C MET A 158 -13.22 6.04 4.41
N ILE A 159 -12.85 5.05 5.18
CA ILE A 159 -11.63 4.27 4.97
C ILE A 159 -12.05 2.82 4.80
N GLU A 160 -11.66 2.23 3.69
CA GLU A 160 -11.79 0.80 3.42
C GLU A 160 -10.41 0.21 3.28
N SER A 161 -10.17 -0.91 3.94
CA SER A 161 -8.88 -1.62 3.87
C SER A 161 -9.15 -3.10 3.73
N ASP A 162 -8.54 -3.71 2.73
CA ASP A 162 -8.61 -5.14 2.46
C ASP A 162 -7.21 -5.73 2.37
N THR A 163 -7.05 -6.96 2.88
CA THR A 163 -5.77 -7.66 2.86
C THR A 163 -6.01 -9.09 2.42
N HIS A 164 -5.44 -9.45 1.28
CA HIS A 164 -5.50 -10.77 0.70
C HIS A 164 -4.16 -11.47 0.84
N ASN A 165 -4.16 -12.64 1.51
CA ASN A 165 -3.02 -13.53 1.63
C ASN A 165 -3.26 -14.77 0.77
N TYR A 166 -2.33 -15.06 -0.11
CA TYR A 166 -2.32 -16.27 -0.91
C TYR A 166 -1.08 -17.11 -0.60
N TYR A 167 -1.29 -18.39 -0.40
CA TYR A 167 -0.25 -19.40 -0.21
C TYR A 167 -0.44 -20.48 -1.26
N ASN A 168 0.63 -20.80 -1.98
CA ASN A 168 0.62 -21.93 -2.91
C ASN A 168 0.69 -23.25 -2.09
N GLU A 169 0.15 -24.33 -2.64
CA GLU A 169 0.20 -25.66 -2.00
C GLU A 169 1.62 -26.19 -1.76
N ASN A 170 2.61 -25.62 -2.45
CA ASN A 170 4.04 -25.94 -2.31
C ASN A 170 4.77 -25.06 -1.27
N THR A 171 4.04 -24.45 -0.33
CA THR A 171 4.57 -23.57 0.71
C THR A 171 4.85 -24.35 1.98
#